data_c4c011385df719123808f249a0faba1e
#
_entry.id   c4c011385df719123808f249a0faba1e
#
_cell.length_a   1.000
_cell.length_b   1.000
_cell.length_c   1.000
_cell.angle_alpha   90.00
_cell.angle_beta   90.00
_cell.angle_gamma   90.00
#
_symmetry.space_group_name_H-M   'P 1'
#
loop_
_entity.id
_entity.type
_entity.pdbx_description
1 polymer ?
#
loop_
_entity_poly.entity_id
_entity_poly.type
_entity_poly.pdbx_seq_one_letter_code
_entity_poly.pdbx_strand_id
1 'polypeptide(L)'
;MSVRNIFADESHDIYTVRTHADGPDGELPLTAEMLINRPSGDLFGMTMNAGMGWSPDELDRDGILLLSTLGGLRGADGKPVALALHQGHYELDIQMKAAAEVIKANHALPYAVYVSDPCDGRTQGTTGMFDSLPYRNDASMVMRRLIRSLPDAKAVIGVASCDKGLPATMMALAAQHNIATVLVPGGATLPAKDGEDNGKVQTIGARFANGELSLQDARRAGCKACASSGGGCQFLGTAGTSQVVAEGLGLAIPHSALAPSGEPVWREIARASARAALNLSQKGITTREILTDKAIENAMTVHAAFGGSTNLLLHNPGKLLTRQVAHIPDVDD
;
A
#
# COMPACT_ATOMS: atom_id res chain seq x y z
N MET A 1 -25.82 24.12 27.28
CA MET A 1 -24.35 24.01 27.42
C MET A 1 -23.72 25.15 26.65
N SER A 2 -22.93 26.00 27.28
CA SER A 2 -22.21 27.04 26.54
C SER A 2 -21.09 26.42 25.73
N VAL A 3 -20.87 26.90 24.52
CA VAL A 3 -19.75 26.45 23.65
C VAL A 3 -18.40 26.56 24.36
N ARG A 4 -18.26 27.51 25.29
CA ARG A 4 -17.05 27.67 26.12
C ARG A 4 -16.70 26.45 27.00
N ASN A 5 -17.67 25.59 27.30
CA ASN A 5 -17.43 24.39 28.10
C ASN A 5 -16.90 23.19 27.28
N ILE A 6 -16.80 23.36 25.94
CA ILE A 6 -16.28 22.33 25.04
C ILE A 6 -14.76 22.50 24.84
N PHE A 7 -14.27 23.73 24.99
CA PHE A 7 -12.85 24.03 24.88
C PHE A 7 -12.21 24.05 26.28
N ALA A 8 -11.16 23.26 26.47
CA ALA A 8 -10.33 23.36 27.67
C ALA A 8 -9.75 24.78 27.76
N ASP A 9 -9.50 25.24 29.01
CA ASP A 9 -8.83 26.52 29.26
C ASP A 9 -7.42 26.47 28.63
N GLU A 10 -7.30 27.02 27.42
CA GLU A 10 -6.03 27.14 26.72
C GLU A 10 -5.44 28.53 26.96
N SER A 11 -4.15 28.59 27.21
CA SER A 11 -3.42 29.85 27.36
C SER A 11 -3.53 30.64 26.04
N HIS A 12 -3.81 31.94 26.12
CA HIS A 12 -3.89 32.80 24.95
C HIS A 12 -2.57 32.89 24.17
N ASP A 13 -1.46 32.50 24.77
CA ASP A 13 -0.12 32.56 24.17
C ASP A 13 0.03 31.61 22.98
N ILE A 14 -0.75 30.51 22.93
CA ILE A 14 -0.73 29.58 21.78
C ILE A 14 -1.21 30.23 20.47
N TYR A 15 -1.95 31.33 20.56
CA TYR A 15 -2.43 32.05 19.37
C TYR A 15 -1.47 33.13 18.88
N THR A 16 -0.33 33.32 19.57
CA THR A 16 0.75 34.21 19.13
C THR A 16 1.58 33.46 18.08
N VAL A 17 1.36 33.75 16.80
CA VAL A 17 1.95 33.03 15.68
C VAL A 17 2.85 33.92 14.83
N ARG A 18 3.88 33.35 14.24
CA ARG A 18 4.64 33.98 13.16
C ARG A 18 3.85 33.85 11.87
N THR A 19 3.80 34.92 11.08
CA THR A 19 3.10 34.97 9.79
C THR A 19 4.05 34.82 8.60
N HIS A 20 5.34 34.82 8.84
CA HIS A 20 6.38 34.67 7.83
C HIS A 20 7.47 33.74 8.33
N ALA A 21 8.19 33.10 7.40
CA ALA A 21 9.35 32.26 7.64
C ALA A 21 10.36 32.48 6.52
N ASP A 22 11.64 32.18 6.81
CA ASP A 22 12.75 32.44 5.86
C ASP A 22 12.70 31.56 4.61
N GLY A 23 12.03 30.39 4.71
CA GLY A 23 12.01 29.39 3.64
C GLY A 23 13.27 28.53 3.58
N PRO A 24 13.36 27.55 2.66
CA PRO A 24 14.57 26.76 2.45
C PRO A 24 15.66 27.58 1.74
N ASP A 25 16.92 27.34 2.10
CA ASP A 25 18.08 27.88 1.41
C ASP A 25 18.31 27.17 0.05
N GLY A 26 18.90 27.88 -0.91
CA GLY A 26 19.29 27.36 -2.22
C GLY A 26 18.44 27.87 -3.38
N GLU A 27 18.64 27.31 -4.54
CA GLU A 27 17.97 27.65 -5.78
C GLU A 27 17.36 26.40 -6.43
N LEU A 28 16.16 26.52 -7.02
CA LEU A 28 15.57 25.43 -7.79
C LEU A 28 16.38 25.20 -9.08
N PRO A 29 16.50 23.94 -9.58
CA PRO A 29 17.27 23.60 -10.78
C PRO A 29 16.49 23.95 -12.05
N LEU A 30 16.05 25.21 -12.18
CA LEU A 30 15.22 25.69 -13.26
C LEU A 30 16.05 26.14 -14.47
N THR A 31 15.58 25.77 -15.66
CA THR A 31 16.10 26.28 -16.93
C THR A 31 15.08 27.18 -17.62
N ALA A 32 15.52 28.01 -18.53
CA ALA A 32 14.63 28.85 -19.33
C ALA A 32 13.63 27.99 -20.14
N GLU A 33 14.08 26.84 -20.63
CA GLU A 33 13.23 25.89 -21.36
C GLU A 33 12.10 25.35 -20.44
N MET A 34 12.41 24.96 -19.20
CA MET A 34 11.41 24.49 -18.24
C MET A 34 10.36 25.57 -17.94
N LEU A 35 10.80 26.81 -17.75
CA LEU A 35 9.88 27.93 -17.45
C LEU A 35 8.97 28.29 -18.62
N ILE A 36 9.39 28.06 -19.86
CA ILE A 36 8.62 28.40 -21.06
C ILE A 36 7.69 27.24 -21.48
N ASN A 37 8.18 26.00 -21.43
CA ASN A 37 7.53 24.88 -22.09
C ASN A 37 6.90 23.85 -21.16
N ARG A 38 7.27 23.83 -19.86
CA ARG A 38 6.68 22.87 -18.92
C ARG A 38 5.43 23.44 -18.26
N PRO A 39 4.50 22.58 -17.84
CA PRO A 39 3.36 23.00 -17.05
C PRO A 39 3.77 23.73 -15.76
N SER A 40 3.02 24.73 -15.34
CA SER A 40 3.27 25.47 -14.10
C SER A 40 3.26 24.56 -12.85
N GLY A 41 2.60 23.41 -12.94
CA GLY A 41 2.58 22.36 -11.89
C GLY A 41 3.95 21.80 -11.57
N ASP A 42 4.86 21.72 -12.54
CA ASP A 42 6.24 21.20 -12.33
C ASP A 42 7.01 22.14 -11.41
N LEU A 43 6.98 23.44 -11.72
CA LEU A 43 7.61 24.47 -10.87
C LEU A 43 6.98 24.48 -9.46
N PHE A 44 5.66 24.44 -9.39
CA PHE A 44 4.96 24.40 -8.10
C PHE A 44 5.34 23.14 -7.29
N GLY A 45 5.45 21.99 -7.95
CA GLY A 45 5.89 20.73 -7.34
C GLY A 45 7.32 20.84 -6.76
N MET A 46 8.26 21.39 -7.52
CA MET A 46 9.64 21.64 -7.04
C MET A 46 9.65 22.56 -5.82
N THR A 47 8.88 23.66 -5.86
CA THR A 47 8.75 24.57 -4.71
C THR A 47 8.25 23.87 -3.46
N MET A 48 7.21 23.04 -3.59
CA MET A 48 6.69 22.27 -2.46
C MET A 48 7.70 21.25 -1.94
N ASN A 49 8.43 20.57 -2.83
CA ASN A 49 9.44 19.58 -2.45
C ASN A 49 10.60 20.22 -1.68
N ALA A 50 11.07 21.39 -2.12
CA ALA A 50 12.05 22.19 -1.37
C ALA A 50 11.50 22.58 0.00
N GLY A 51 10.25 23.06 0.08
CA GLY A 51 9.58 23.38 1.34
C GLY A 51 9.39 22.19 2.29
N MET A 52 9.35 20.95 1.76
CA MET A 52 9.38 19.72 2.55
C MET A 52 10.77 19.32 3.04
N GLY A 53 11.82 20.08 2.69
CA GLY A 53 13.19 19.86 3.15
C GLY A 53 14.03 18.97 2.22
N TRP A 54 13.60 18.74 0.98
CA TRP A 54 14.46 18.08 0.00
C TRP A 54 15.47 19.07 -0.58
N SER A 55 16.69 18.58 -0.88
CA SER A 55 17.76 19.42 -1.45
C SER A 55 17.35 19.97 -2.82
N PRO A 56 17.35 21.29 -3.04
CA PRO A 56 16.89 21.89 -4.30
C PRO A 56 17.60 21.37 -5.56
N ASP A 57 18.89 21.08 -5.45
CA ASP A 57 19.74 20.59 -6.55
C ASP A 57 19.42 19.14 -6.98
N GLU A 58 18.57 18.45 -6.24
CA GLU A 58 18.12 17.10 -6.57
C GLU A 58 16.71 17.05 -7.22
N LEU A 59 16.01 18.20 -7.34
CA LEU A 59 14.59 18.22 -7.68
C LEU A 59 14.28 18.07 -9.17
N ASP A 60 15.28 18.00 -10.04
CA ASP A 60 15.14 17.70 -11.48
C ASP A 60 15.20 16.19 -11.79
N ARG A 61 15.35 15.36 -10.76
CA ARG A 61 15.47 13.90 -10.90
C ARG A 61 14.11 13.24 -11.17
N ASP A 62 14.14 12.04 -11.73
CA ASP A 62 12.97 11.22 -12.01
C ASP A 62 12.18 10.87 -10.73
N GLY A 63 10.88 11.14 -10.74
CA GLY A 63 9.98 10.81 -9.64
C GLY A 63 9.52 9.35 -9.70
N ILE A 64 9.57 8.64 -8.55
CA ILE A 64 9.01 7.30 -8.37
C ILE A 64 7.97 7.35 -7.26
N LEU A 65 6.74 6.97 -7.57
CA LEU A 65 5.64 6.98 -6.61
C LEU A 65 5.57 5.67 -5.83
N LEU A 66 5.60 5.79 -4.52
CA LEU A 66 5.31 4.72 -3.57
C LEU A 66 3.89 4.90 -3.06
N LEU A 67 3.03 3.91 -3.25
CA LEU A 67 1.64 3.91 -2.84
C LEU A 67 1.39 2.76 -1.85
N SER A 68 0.79 3.03 -0.69
CA SER A 68 0.57 1.97 0.30
C SER A 68 -0.80 2.03 0.98
N THR A 69 -1.24 0.87 1.48
CA THR A 69 -2.42 0.71 2.35
C THR A 69 -2.08 0.82 3.84
N LEU A 70 -1.10 1.63 4.17
CA LEU A 70 -0.64 1.86 5.53
C LEU A 70 -1.74 2.41 6.45
N GLY A 71 -1.73 2.00 7.72
CA GLY A 71 -2.62 2.52 8.76
C GLY A 71 -2.01 2.39 10.15
N GLY A 72 -2.56 3.15 11.12
CA GLY A 72 -2.05 3.24 12.47
C GLY A 72 -0.83 4.15 12.61
N LEU A 73 -0.47 4.47 13.84
CA LEU A 73 0.67 5.34 14.17
C LEU A 73 1.54 4.68 15.24
N ARG A 74 2.86 4.71 15.01
CA ARG A 74 3.87 4.34 16.02
C ARG A 74 4.68 5.55 16.47
N GLY A 75 5.00 5.59 17.74
CA GLY A 75 5.93 6.56 18.31
C GLY A 75 7.38 6.25 17.92
N ALA A 76 8.28 7.16 18.27
CA ALA A 76 9.72 6.99 18.05
C ALA A 76 10.31 5.75 18.77
N ASP A 77 9.67 5.31 19.86
CA ASP A 77 10.00 4.09 20.60
C ASP A 77 9.44 2.80 19.96
N GLY A 78 8.80 2.90 18.80
CA GLY A 78 8.18 1.79 18.10
C GLY A 78 6.86 1.30 18.68
N LYS A 79 6.36 1.88 19.77
CA LYS A 79 5.08 1.50 20.38
C LYS A 79 3.90 2.13 19.64
N PRO A 80 2.73 1.49 19.65
CA PRO A 80 1.54 2.06 19.06
C PRO A 80 1.06 3.33 19.80
N VAL A 81 0.96 4.43 19.08
CA VAL A 81 0.28 5.66 19.51
C VAL A 81 -1.20 5.61 19.14
N ALA A 82 -1.49 5.10 17.94
CA ALA A 82 -2.85 4.80 17.50
C ALA A 82 -2.86 3.47 16.76
N LEU A 83 -3.91 2.67 17.02
CA LEU A 83 -4.07 1.35 16.40
C LEU A 83 -4.53 1.48 14.95
N ALA A 84 -4.04 0.60 14.09
CA ALA A 84 -4.61 0.38 12.78
C ALA A 84 -5.91 -0.43 12.88
N LEU A 85 -6.71 -0.43 11.82
CA LEU A 85 -7.86 -1.32 11.70
C LEU A 85 -7.44 -2.78 11.57
N HIS A 86 -6.26 -3.01 11.03
CA HIS A 86 -5.65 -4.31 10.79
C HIS A 86 -4.17 -4.31 11.20
N GLN A 87 -3.68 -5.42 11.75
CA GLN A 87 -2.26 -5.56 12.13
C GLN A 87 -1.32 -5.38 10.94
N GLY A 88 -1.70 -5.90 9.77
CA GLY A 88 -0.91 -5.82 8.55
C GLY A 88 -0.65 -4.41 8.01
N HIS A 89 -1.33 -3.40 8.54
CA HIS A 89 -1.11 -2.02 8.09
C HIS A 89 0.08 -1.31 8.75
N TYR A 90 0.48 -1.75 9.95
CA TYR A 90 1.44 -1.03 10.76
C TYR A 90 2.84 -0.96 10.15
N GLU A 91 3.35 -2.10 9.76
CA GLU A 91 4.75 -2.25 9.37
C GLU A 91 4.97 -2.13 7.85
N LEU A 92 3.94 -1.84 7.07
CA LEU A 92 4.11 -1.54 5.64
C LEU A 92 5.03 -0.34 5.40
N ASP A 93 5.13 0.59 6.36
CA ASP A 93 6.06 1.72 6.29
C ASP A 93 7.53 1.27 6.29
N ILE A 94 7.84 0.11 6.87
CA ILE A 94 9.19 -0.48 6.82
C ILE A 94 9.54 -0.88 5.38
N GLN A 95 8.59 -1.48 4.64
CA GLN A 95 8.76 -1.79 3.22
C GLN A 95 8.82 -0.51 2.38
N MET A 96 7.98 0.47 2.67
CA MET A 96 7.99 1.78 2.01
C MET A 96 9.35 2.47 2.18
N LYS A 97 9.88 2.52 3.40
CA LYS A 97 11.19 3.09 3.70
C LYS A 97 12.31 2.34 2.98
N ALA A 98 12.29 1.00 3.02
CA ALA A 98 13.30 0.17 2.36
C ALA A 98 13.29 0.38 0.83
N ALA A 99 12.13 0.55 0.21
CA ALA A 99 12.02 0.89 -1.20
C ALA A 99 12.50 2.32 -1.48
N ALA A 100 12.11 3.30 -0.67
CA ALA A 100 12.51 4.70 -0.80
C ALA A 100 14.04 4.88 -0.70
N GLU A 101 14.70 4.16 0.22
CA GLU A 101 16.17 4.14 0.36
C GLU A 101 16.84 3.71 -0.94
N VAL A 102 16.31 2.68 -1.61
CA VAL A 102 16.86 2.21 -2.89
C VAL A 102 16.64 3.24 -4.00
N ILE A 103 15.46 3.84 -4.07
CA ILE A 103 15.14 4.87 -5.06
C ILE A 103 16.12 6.05 -4.90
N LYS A 104 16.26 6.55 -3.69
CA LYS A 104 17.19 7.65 -3.38
C LYS A 104 18.64 7.30 -3.71
N ALA A 105 19.09 6.10 -3.36
CA ALA A 105 20.45 5.63 -3.66
C ALA A 105 20.73 5.49 -5.17
N ASN A 106 19.69 5.40 -5.99
CA ASN A 106 19.78 5.37 -7.46
C ASN A 106 19.46 6.73 -8.10
N HIS A 107 19.61 7.81 -7.35
CA HIS A 107 19.44 9.18 -7.82
C HIS A 107 18.06 9.49 -8.42
N ALA A 108 16.99 8.92 -7.84
CA ALA A 108 15.60 9.24 -8.16
C ALA A 108 14.88 9.80 -6.92
N LEU A 109 13.73 10.46 -7.12
CA LEU A 109 12.93 11.07 -6.06
C LEU A 109 11.82 10.11 -5.62
N PRO A 110 11.85 9.57 -4.39
CA PRO A 110 10.74 8.80 -3.85
C PRO A 110 9.62 9.72 -3.35
N TYR A 111 8.41 9.51 -3.86
CA TYR A 111 7.17 10.12 -3.33
C TYR A 111 6.36 9.05 -2.63
N ALA A 112 5.77 9.35 -1.47
CA ALA A 112 4.99 8.39 -0.70
C ALA A 112 3.58 8.91 -0.44
N VAL A 113 2.57 8.09 -0.81
CA VAL A 113 1.16 8.38 -0.58
C VAL A 113 0.45 7.17 0.01
N TYR A 114 -0.62 7.40 0.76
CA TYR A 114 -1.26 6.37 1.54
C TYR A 114 -2.78 6.36 1.36
N VAL A 115 -3.34 5.14 1.28
CA VAL A 115 -4.78 4.86 1.35
C VAL A 115 -4.96 3.67 2.28
N SER A 116 -5.56 3.86 3.45
CA SER A 116 -5.84 2.74 4.36
C SER A 116 -6.96 1.85 3.82
N ASP A 117 -7.11 0.64 4.36
CA ASP A 117 -8.19 -0.26 4.00
C ASP A 117 -8.89 -0.88 5.22
N PRO A 118 -10.16 -1.34 5.09
CA PRO A 118 -10.86 -2.05 6.14
C PRO A 118 -10.29 -3.45 6.34
N CYS A 119 -10.64 -4.06 7.45
CA CYS A 119 -10.34 -5.45 7.74
C CYS A 119 -11.63 -6.26 7.81
N ASP A 120 -11.84 -7.19 6.88
CA ASP A 120 -13.02 -8.07 6.86
C ASP A 120 -13.11 -8.91 8.13
N GLY A 121 -11.98 -9.37 8.68
CA GLY A 121 -11.95 -10.09 9.94
C GLY A 121 -12.48 -9.27 11.13
N ARG A 122 -12.24 -7.95 11.13
CA ARG A 122 -12.77 -7.05 12.17
C ARG A 122 -14.26 -6.76 12.00
N THR A 123 -14.74 -6.69 10.77
CA THR A 123 -16.13 -6.34 10.46
C THR A 123 -17.04 -7.55 10.34
N GLN A 124 -16.49 -8.76 10.39
CA GLN A 124 -17.25 -10.00 10.30
C GLN A 124 -18.37 -10.06 11.33
N GLY A 125 -19.58 -10.39 10.88
CA GLY A 125 -20.78 -10.40 11.72
C GLY A 125 -21.35 -9.02 12.04
N THR A 126 -20.85 -7.97 11.44
CA THR A 126 -21.36 -6.59 11.55
C THR A 126 -21.79 -6.03 10.21
N THR A 127 -22.52 -4.90 10.22
CA THR A 127 -22.92 -4.18 9.00
C THR A 127 -21.72 -3.66 8.18
N GLY A 128 -20.58 -3.40 8.81
CA GLY A 128 -19.36 -2.96 8.13
C GLY A 128 -18.82 -3.96 7.10
N MET A 129 -19.24 -5.22 7.17
CA MET A 129 -18.87 -6.22 6.18
C MET A 129 -19.47 -5.95 4.80
N PHE A 130 -20.59 -5.24 4.72
CA PHE A 130 -21.22 -4.86 3.45
C PHE A 130 -20.40 -3.84 2.65
N ASP A 131 -19.55 -3.05 3.33
CA ASP A 131 -18.71 -2.02 2.69
C ASP A 131 -17.41 -2.59 2.09
N SER A 132 -17.08 -3.83 2.39
CA SER A 132 -15.81 -4.44 2.03
C SER A 132 -15.54 -4.46 0.51
N LEU A 133 -16.51 -4.91 -0.28
CA LEU A 133 -16.37 -5.01 -1.72
C LEU A 133 -16.53 -3.64 -2.45
N PRO A 134 -17.50 -2.79 -2.09
CA PRO A 134 -17.54 -1.40 -2.56
C PRO A 134 -16.24 -0.64 -2.29
N TYR A 135 -15.68 -0.75 -1.07
CA TYR A 135 -14.41 -0.12 -0.72
C TYR A 135 -13.27 -0.47 -1.69
N ARG A 136 -13.16 -1.72 -2.15
CA ARG A 136 -12.14 -2.11 -3.13
C ARG A 136 -12.19 -1.23 -4.38
N ASN A 137 -13.39 -0.98 -4.91
CA ASN A 137 -13.57 -0.14 -6.09
C ASN A 137 -13.22 1.32 -5.80
N ASP A 138 -13.70 1.85 -4.69
CA ASP A 138 -13.44 3.23 -4.27
C ASP A 138 -11.95 3.46 -4.04
N ALA A 139 -11.29 2.55 -3.32
CA ALA A 139 -9.85 2.62 -3.08
C ALA A 139 -9.05 2.57 -4.39
N SER A 140 -9.40 1.69 -5.32
CA SER A 140 -8.75 1.63 -6.63
C SER A 140 -8.89 2.95 -7.39
N MET A 141 -10.06 3.57 -7.37
CA MET A 141 -10.29 4.88 -7.99
C MET A 141 -9.49 6.00 -7.32
N VAL A 142 -9.45 6.01 -5.98
CA VAL A 142 -8.64 6.97 -5.22
C VAL A 142 -7.16 6.80 -5.54
N MET A 143 -6.65 5.57 -5.53
CA MET A 143 -5.25 5.25 -5.85
C MET A 143 -4.87 5.72 -7.26
N ARG A 144 -5.73 5.48 -8.26
CA ARG A 144 -5.52 5.98 -9.62
C ARG A 144 -5.40 7.50 -9.67
N ARG A 145 -6.24 8.22 -8.92
CA ARG A 145 -6.18 9.70 -8.84
C ARG A 145 -4.90 10.18 -8.17
N LEU A 146 -4.44 9.50 -7.11
CA LEU A 146 -3.16 9.80 -6.46
C LEU A 146 -1.98 9.58 -7.41
N ILE A 147 -1.99 8.52 -8.21
CA ILE A 147 -0.95 8.28 -9.23
C ILE A 147 -0.95 9.43 -10.25
N ARG A 148 -2.10 9.84 -10.75
CA ARG A 148 -2.21 10.97 -11.70
C ARG A 148 -1.86 12.33 -11.09
N SER A 149 -1.81 12.44 -9.76
CA SER A 149 -1.36 13.67 -9.09
C SER A 149 0.16 13.85 -9.13
N LEU A 150 0.90 12.86 -9.61
CA LEU A 150 2.32 12.95 -9.94
C LEU A 150 2.48 12.61 -11.44
N PRO A 151 2.17 13.55 -12.35
CA PRO A 151 2.07 13.27 -13.78
C PRO A 151 3.39 12.82 -14.41
N ASP A 152 4.52 13.26 -13.86
CA ASP A 152 5.86 12.93 -14.33
C ASP A 152 6.45 11.66 -13.71
N ALA A 153 5.66 10.90 -12.94
CA ALA A 153 6.11 9.65 -12.34
C ALA A 153 6.64 8.69 -13.44
N LYS A 154 7.85 8.19 -13.24
CA LYS A 154 8.48 7.22 -14.15
C LYS A 154 8.15 5.77 -13.81
N ALA A 155 7.78 5.52 -12.56
CA ALA A 155 7.28 4.23 -12.12
C ALA A 155 6.39 4.40 -10.88
N VAL A 156 5.55 3.38 -10.63
CA VAL A 156 4.72 3.28 -9.42
C VAL A 156 5.00 1.96 -8.72
N ILE A 157 5.24 2.02 -7.43
CA ILE A 157 5.40 0.85 -6.56
C ILE A 157 4.24 0.83 -5.58
N GLY A 158 3.39 -0.20 -5.68
CA GLY A 158 2.31 -0.42 -4.73
C GLY A 158 2.77 -1.34 -3.60
N VAL A 159 2.62 -0.94 -2.35
CA VAL A 159 2.92 -1.75 -1.17
C VAL A 159 1.61 -2.02 -0.45
N ALA A 160 1.11 -3.24 -0.50
CA ALA A 160 -0.23 -3.53 -0.01
C ALA A 160 -0.34 -4.89 0.68
N SER A 161 -1.25 -4.94 1.63
CA SER A 161 -1.66 -6.14 2.35
C SER A 161 -3.19 -6.24 2.35
N CYS A 162 -3.71 -7.32 2.90
CA CYS A 162 -5.13 -7.52 3.10
C CYS A 162 -5.95 -7.86 1.85
N ASP A 163 -7.14 -8.36 2.07
CA ASP A 163 -7.99 -8.98 1.06
C ASP A 163 -8.75 -8.00 0.14
N LYS A 164 -8.77 -6.71 0.49
CA LYS A 164 -9.35 -5.65 -0.35
C LYS A 164 -8.30 -4.64 -0.80
N GLY A 165 -7.41 -4.21 0.08
CA GLY A 165 -6.37 -3.23 -0.24
C GLY A 165 -5.42 -3.73 -1.32
N LEU A 166 -5.00 -5.01 -1.23
CA LEU A 166 -4.09 -5.60 -2.20
C LEU A 166 -4.73 -5.73 -3.60
N PRO A 167 -5.96 -6.29 -3.77
CA PRO A 167 -6.64 -6.27 -5.06
C PRO A 167 -6.91 -4.85 -5.58
N ALA A 168 -7.28 -3.89 -4.73
CA ALA A 168 -7.49 -2.50 -5.13
C ALA A 168 -6.20 -1.87 -5.69
N THR A 169 -5.07 -2.11 -5.02
CA THR A 169 -3.75 -1.67 -5.49
C THR A 169 -3.40 -2.32 -6.82
N MET A 170 -3.61 -3.63 -6.97
CA MET A 170 -3.37 -4.33 -8.24
C MET A 170 -4.21 -3.74 -9.38
N MET A 171 -5.49 -3.40 -9.13
CA MET A 171 -6.35 -2.74 -10.11
C MET A 171 -5.84 -1.35 -10.48
N ALA A 172 -5.40 -0.57 -9.49
CA ALA A 172 -4.86 0.75 -9.73
C ALA A 172 -3.55 0.71 -10.54
N LEU A 173 -2.64 -0.23 -10.22
CA LEU A 173 -1.40 -0.45 -10.97
C LEU A 173 -1.67 -0.96 -12.39
N ALA A 174 -2.59 -1.93 -12.53
CA ALA A 174 -2.95 -2.48 -13.84
C ALA A 174 -3.53 -1.42 -14.79
N ALA A 175 -4.12 -0.36 -14.25
CA ALA A 175 -4.64 0.77 -15.03
C ALA A 175 -3.56 1.74 -15.53
N GLN A 176 -2.31 1.59 -15.10
CA GLN A 176 -1.20 2.44 -15.52
C GLN A 176 -0.44 1.79 -16.68
N HIS A 177 -0.96 1.95 -17.90
CA HIS A 177 -0.42 1.21 -19.06
C HIS A 177 0.92 1.70 -19.54
N ASN A 178 1.16 3.00 -19.43
CA ASN A 178 2.27 3.71 -20.10
C ASN A 178 3.50 3.89 -19.20
N ILE A 179 3.44 3.41 -17.97
CA ILE A 179 4.56 3.47 -17.02
C ILE A 179 4.83 2.11 -16.40
N ALA A 180 6.01 1.94 -15.84
CA ALA A 180 6.37 0.74 -15.08
C ALA A 180 5.62 0.67 -13.75
N THR A 181 5.07 -0.50 -13.41
CA THR A 181 4.47 -0.72 -12.10
C THR A 181 4.96 -2.01 -11.46
N VAL A 182 5.17 -1.99 -10.15
CA VAL A 182 5.57 -3.17 -9.37
C VAL A 182 4.76 -3.20 -8.08
N LEU A 183 4.28 -4.39 -7.70
CA LEU A 183 3.63 -4.64 -6.43
C LEU A 183 4.61 -5.26 -5.43
N VAL A 184 4.62 -4.72 -4.21
CA VAL A 184 5.29 -5.32 -3.05
C VAL A 184 4.21 -5.91 -2.15
N PRO A 185 4.11 -7.24 -2.06
CA PRO A 185 3.16 -7.86 -1.15
C PRO A 185 3.55 -7.64 0.32
N GLY A 186 2.55 -7.40 1.17
CA GLY A 186 2.76 -7.25 2.62
C GLY A 186 3.13 -8.56 3.34
N GLY A 187 3.11 -9.69 2.65
CA GLY A 187 3.54 -10.97 3.18
C GLY A 187 2.55 -11.63 4.12
N ALA A 188 3.03 -12.49 4.99
CA ALA A 188 2.23 -13.23 5.96
C ALA A 188 2.76 -13.02 7.39
N THR A 189 1.86 -12.69 8.32
CA THR A 189 2.16 -12.68 9.75
C THR A 189 2.29 -14.12 10.26
N LEU A 190 3.33 -14.40 11.02
CA LEU A 190 3.58 -15.75 11.54
C LEU A 190 2.57 -16.13 12.63
N PRO A 191 2.11 -17.39 12.66
CA PRO A 191 1.31 -17.91 13.76
C PRO A 191 2.16 -18.11 15.02
N ALA A 192 1.50 -18.26 16.16
CA ALA A 192 2.17 -18.57 17.42
C ALA A 192 2.80 -19.97 17.39
N LYS A 193 3.97 -20.13 18.03
CA LYS A 193 4.62 -21.44 18.21
C LYS A 193 3.72 -22.43 18.95
N ASP A 194 3.12 -21.94 20.03
CA ASP A 194 2.22 -22.72 20.91
C ASP A 194 0.84 -22.05 20.94
N GLY A 195 0.14 -22.06 19.81
CA GLY A 195 -1.15 -21.42 19.70
C GLY A 195 -1.83 -21.70 18.37
N GLU A 196 -2.99 -21.11 18.22
CA GLU A 196 -3.79 -21.20 17.00
C GLU A 196 -3.62 -19.94 16.16
N ASP A 197 -3.85 -20.08 14.86
CA ASP A 197 -3.86 -18.95 13.93
C ASP A 197 -5.16 -18.11 14.04
N ASN A 198 -5.19 -16.98 13.35
CA ASN A 198 -6.34 -16.09 13.33
C ASN A 198 -7.62 -16.74 12.79
N GLY A 199 -7.51 -17.72 11.89
CA GLY A 199 -8.67 -18.44 11.36
C GLY A 199 -9.35 -19.24 12.45
N LYS A 200 -8.59 -19.94 13.28
CA LYS A 200 -9.08 -20.69 14.45
C LYS A 200 -9.64 -19.75 15.52
N VAL A 201 -8.99 -18.61 15.76
CA VAL A 201 -9.45 -17.61 16.74
C VAL A 201 -10.86 -17.11 16.42
N GLN A 202 -11.24 -17.00 15.17
CA GLN A 202 -12.61 -16.63 14.78
C GLN A 202 -13.67 -17.64 15.24
N THR A 203 -13.29 -18.89 15.50
CA THR A 203 -14.21 -19.93 15.98
C THR A 203 -14.33 -19.98 17.50
N ILE A 204 -13.57 -19.19 18.25
CA ILE A 204 -13.50 -19.24 19.71
C ILE A 204 -14.87 -19.11 20.36
N GLY A 205 -15.72 -18.19 19.86
CA GLY A 205 -17.05 -17.97 20.41
C GLY A 205 -17.95 -19.21 20.31
N ALA A 206 -17.97 -19.85 19.14
CA ALA A 206 -18.74 -21.08 18.91
C ALA A 206 -18.20 -22.24 19.74
N ARG A 207 -16.89 -22.42 19.79
CA ARG A 207 -16.21 -23.47 20.58
C ARG A 207 -16.47 -23.30 22.10
N PHE A 208 -16.47 -22.07 22.59
CA PHE A 208 -16.82 -21.76 23.95
C PHE A 208 -18.29 -22.08 24.23
N ALA A 209 -19.20 -21.67 23.35
CA ALA A 209 -20.63 -21.95 23.50
C ALA A 209 -20.95 -23.47 23.50
N ASN A 210 -20.17 -24.26 22.74
CA ASN A 210 -20.27 -25.72 22.68
C ASN A 210 -19.53 -26.44 23.83
N GLY A 211 -18.89 -25.71 24.75
CA GLY A 211 -18.15 -26.31 25.88
C GLY A 211 -16.79 -26.92 25.49
N GLU A 212 -16.29 -26.64 24.28
CA GLU A 212 -15.02 -27.16 23.79
C GLU A 212 -13.81 -26.38 24.34
N LEU A 213 -14.01 -25.15 24.79
CA LEU A 213 -12.99 -24.29 25.35
C LEU A 213 -13.43 -23.66 26.66
N SER A 214 -12.55 -23.62 27.66
CA SER A 214 -12.77 -22.76 28.83
C SER A 214 -12.61 -21.28 28.44
N LEU A 215 -13.19 -20.38 29.23
CA LEU A 215 -13.00 -18.93 29.07
C LEU A 215 -11.52 -18.54 29.18
N GLN A 216 -10.74 -19.22 30.03
CA GLN A 216 -9.34 -18.97 30.23
C GLN A 216 -8.53 -19.35 28.99
N ASP A 217 -8.81 -20.51 28.39
CA ASP A 217 -8.15 -20.97 27.17
C ASP A 217 -8.51 -20.08 25.97
N ALA A 218 -9.78 -19.67 25.86
CA ALA A 218 -10.24 -18.73 24.85
C ALA A 218 -9.48 -17.39 24.91
N ARG A 219 -9.32 -16.82 26.11
CA ARG A 219 -8.54 -15.58 26.34
C ARG A 219 -7.08 -15.75 25.94
N ARG A 220 -6.48 -16.88 26.27
CA ARG A 220 -5.07 -17.18 25.97
C ARG A 220 -4.86 -17.38 24.47
N ALA A 221 -5.72 -18.15 23.82
CA ALA A 221 -5.67 -18.40 22.38
C ALA A 221 -5.81 -17.10 21.58
N GLY A 222 -6.80 -16.28 21.91
CA GLY A 222 -7.02 -15.00 21.24
C GLY A 222 -5.85 -14.01 21.38
N CYS A 223 -5.19 -13.99 22.55
CA CYS A 223 -4.04 -13.11 22.79
C CYS A 223 -2.83 -13.48 21.93
N LYS A 224 -2.62 -14.75 21.62
CA LYS A 224 -1.40 -15.26 20.96
C LYS A 224 -1.48 -15.33 19.43
N ALA A 225 -2.65 -15.23 18.85
CA ALA A 225 -2.88 -15.58 17.44
C ALA A 225 -2.05 -14.75 16.44
N CYS A 226 -1.85 -13.47 16.69
CA CYS A 226 -0.98 -12.60 15.86
C CYS A 226 0.43 -12.52 16.48
N ALA A 227 1.25 -13.51 16.25
CA ALA A 227 2.49 -13.73 17.02
C ALA A 227 3.69 -12.94 16.53
N SER A 228 3.77 -12.56 15.25
CA SER A 228 4.85 -11.75 14.71
C SER A 228 4.41 -10.32 14.44
N SER A 229 5.38 -9.45 14.14
CA SER A 229 5.14 -8.07 13.70
C SER A 229 4.19 -8.04 12.50
N GLY A 230 3.43 -6.96 12.38
CA GLY A 230 2.49 -6.74 11.29
C GLY A 230 3.14 -6.55 9.91
N GLY A 231 2.36 -6.08 8.95
CA GLY A 231 2.75 -5.94 7.55
C GLY A 231 2.12 -6.99 6.66
N GLY A 232 1.81 -8.18 7.21
CA GLY A 232 1.15 -9.29 6.51
C GLY A 232 -0.18 -9.70 7.14
N CYS A 233 -0.78 -10.72 6.57
CA CYS A 233 -2.00 -11.35 7.05
C CYS A 233 -1.83 -12.87 7.14
N GLN A 234 -2.35 -13.49 8.19
CA GLN A 234 -2.32 -14.97 8.32
C GLN A 234 -3.35 -15.67 7.44
N PHE A 235 -4.38 -14.95 7.01
CA PHE A 235 -5.42 -15.54 6.18
C PHE A 235 -4.90 -15.84 4.78
N LEU A 236 -4.73 -17.12 4.47
CA LEU A 236 -4.34 -17.62 3.16
C LEU A 236 -5.53 -17.64 2.16
N GLY A 237 -6.70 -17.20 2.57
CA GLY A 237 -7.81 -16.89 1.67
C GLY A 237 -7.45 -15.77 0.70
N THR A 238 -8.30 -14.75 0.54
CA THR A 238 -8.09 -13.69 -0.46
C THR A 238 -6.79 -12.92 -0.24
N ALA A 239 -6.41 -12.64 1.01
CA ALA A 239 -5.17 -11.93 1.31
C ALA A 239 -3.92 -12.67 0.81
N GLY A 240 -3.82 -13.97 1.05
CA GLY A 240 -2.72 -14.81 0.57
C GLY A 240 -2.80 -15.07 -0.93
N THR A 241 -3.98 -15.45 -1.43
CA THR A 241 -4.18 -15.74 -2.86
C THR A 241 -3.86 -14.53 -3.73
N SER A 242 -4.20 -13.31 -3.29
CA SER A 242 -3.89 -12.11 -4.06
C SER A 242 -2.39 -11.89 -4.25
N GLN A 243 -1.56 -12.30 -3.29
CA GLN A 243 -0.11 -12.20 -3.40
C GLN A 243 0.44 -13.14 -4.46
N VAL A 244 0.06 -14.43 -4.44
CA VAL A 244 0.52 -15.41 -5.44
C VAL A 244 -0.02 -15.09 -6.83
N VAL A 245 -1.24 -14.58 -6.93
CA VAL A 245 -1.81 -14.11 -8.21
C VAL A 245 -1.05 -12.90 -8.76
N ALA A 246 -0.57 -12.00 -7.90
CA ALA A 246 0.26 -10.87 -8.31
C ALA A 246 1.59 -11.31 -8.94
N GLU A 247 2.20 -12.38 -8.41
CA GLU A 247 3.37 -13.02 -9.06
C GLU A 247 3.00 -13.65 -10.41
N GLY A 248 1.89 -14.40 -10.47
CA GLY A 248 1.41 -15.00 -11.70
C GLY A 248 1.11 -13.98 -12.80
N LEU A 249 0.68 -12.77 -12.43
CA LEU A 249 0.47 -11.63 -13.33
C LEU A 249 1.78 -10.95 -13.76
N GLY A 250 2.90 -11.21 -13.07
CA GLY A 250 4.14 -10.47 -13.27
C GLY A 250 4.16 -9.07 -12.64
N LEU A 251 3.15 -8.72 -11.85
CA LEU A 251 3.13 -7.44 -11.11
C LEU A 251 4.03 -7.44 -9.87
N ALA A 252 4.26 -8.60 -9.27
CA ALA A 252 5.18 -8.77 -8.14
C ALA A 252 6.41 -9.59 -8.58
N ILE A 253 7.55 -9.33 -7.96
CA ILE A 253 8.76 -10.09 -8.26
C ILE A 253 8.62 -11.54 -7.78
N PRO A 254 9.26 -12.51 -8.46
CA PRO A 254 9.22 -13.92 -8.05
C PRO A 254 9.64 -14.10 -6.59
N HIS A 255 8.96 -15.02 -5.88
CA HIS A 255 9.19 -15.38 -4.47
C HIS A 255 8.90 -14.26 -3.47
N SER A 256 8.10 -13.25 -3.85
CA SER A 256 7.68 -12.18 -2.94
C SER A 256 6.41 -12.49 -2.17
N ALA A 257 5.54 -13.32 -2.73
CA ALA A 257 4.29 -13.71 -2.10
C ALA A 257 4.52 -14.47 -0.78
N LEU A 258 3.70 -14.14 0.22
CA LEU A 258 3.66 -14.82 1.52
C LEU A 258 4.97 -14.76 2.32
N ALA A 259 5.89 -13.87 1.97
CA ALA A 259 7.10 -13.69 2.75
C ALA A 259 6.74 -13.37 4.22
N PRO A 260 7.41 -13.97 5.21
CA PRO A 260 7.11 -13.73 6.62
C PRO A 260 7.39 -12.27 6.97
N SER A 261 6.35 -11.56 7.39
CA SER A 261 6.44 -10.15 7.72
C SER A 261 7.31 -9.91 8.96
N GLY A 262 8.14 -8.87 8.91
CA GLY A 262 9.10 -8.55 9.94
C GLY A 262 10.46 -9.23 9.79
N GLU A 263 10.57 -10.30 9.00
CA GLU A 263 11.84 -10.99 8.75
C GLU A 263 12.73 -10.25 7.73
N PRO A 264 14.05 -10.49 7.72
CA PRO A 264 14.98 -9.81 6.80
C PRO A 264 14.58 -9.94 5.31
N VAL A 265 14.12 -11.12 4.89
CA VAL A 265 13.68 -11.40 3.51
C VAL A 265 12.53 -10.47 3.10
N TRP A 266 11.61 -10.18 4.00
CA TRP A 266 10.46 -9.33 3.76
C TRP A 266 10.86 -7.88 3.40
N ARG A 267 11.87 -7.35 4.09
CA ARG A 267 12.44 -6.03 3.79
C ARG A 267 13.25 -6.05 2.48
N GLU A 268 14.00 -7.12 2.23
CA GLU A 268 14.80 -7.25 1.00
C GLU A 268 13.92 -7.37 -0.25
N ILE A 269 12.75 -7.97 -0.16
CA ILE A 269 11.74 -8.00 -1.24
C ILE A 269 11.34 -6.58 -1.64
N ALA A 270 11.10 -5.68 -0.68
CA ALA A 270 10.78 -4.28 -0.99
C ALA A 270 11.94 -3.58 -1.72
N ARG A 271 13.18 -3.81 -1.30
CA ARG A 271 14.37 -3.28 -1.99
C ARG A 271 14.53 -3.85 -3.39
N ALA A 272 14.34 -5.15 -3.55
CA ALA A 272 14.43 -5.81 -4.85
C ALA A 272 13.32 -5.32 -5.80
N SER A 273 12.11 -5.13 -5.29
CA SER A 273 10.99 -4.57 -6.05
C SER A 273 11.25 -3.13 -6.51
N ALA A 274 11.88 -2.32 -5.66
CA ALA A 274 12.29 -0.96 -6.04
C ALA A 274 13.34 -0.97 -7.16
N ARG A 275 14.35 -1.85 -7.07
CA ARG A 275 15.32 -2.06 -8.16
C ARG A 275 14.63 -2.52 -9.44
N ALA A 276 13.65 -3.42 -9.34
CA ALA A 276 12.89 -3.89 -10.50
C ALA A 276 12.11 -2.75 -11.16
N ALA A 277 11.43 -1.90 -10.39
CA ALA A 277 10.70 -0.75 -10.91
C ALA A 277 11.62 0.25 -11.64
N LEU A 278 12.78 0.57 -11.05
CA LEU A 278 13.79 1.41 -11.68
C LEU A 278 14.30 0.80 -13.00
N ASN A 279 14.62 -0.49 -13.00
CA ASN A 279 15.10 -1.19 -14.19
C ASN A 279 14.05 -1.24 -15.31
N LEU A 280 12.78 -1.48 -14.97
CA LEU A 280 11.67 -1.46 -15.93
C LEU A 280 11.53 -0.08 -16.55
N SER A 281 11.53 0.97 -15.73
CA SER A 281 11.46 2.35 -16.18
C SER A 281 12.61 2.71 -17.12
N GLN A 282 13.85 2.41 -16.73
CA GLN A 282 15.04 2.67 -17.54
C GLN A 282 15.04 1.94 -18.90
N LYS A 283 14.42 0.76 -18.95
CA LYS A 283 14.28 -0.03 -20.18
C LYS A 283 13.06 0.34 -21.01
N GLY A 284 12.23 1.26 -20.52
CA GLY A 284 10.97 1.64 -21.16
C GLY A 284 9.93 0.52 -21.16
N ILE A 285 10.05 -0.48 -20.28
CA ILE A 285 9.09 -1.57 -20.15
C ILE A 285 7.94 -1.09 -19.28
N THR A 286 6.74 -1.10 -19.82
CA THR A 286 5.52 -0.60 -19.18
C THR A 286 4.63 -1.72 -18.68
N THR A 287 3.65 -1.37 -17.87
CA THR A 287 2.66 -2.33 -17.35
C THR A 287 1.89 -3.03 -18.47
N ARG A 288 1.66 -2.36 -19.62
CA ARG A 288 1.01 -2.96 -20.78
C ARG A 288 1.75 -4.19 -21.31
N GLU A 289 3.08 -4.13 -21.31
CA GLU A 289 3.93 -5.23 -21.80
C GLU A 289 4.01 -6.39 -20.82
N ILE A 290 3.79 -6.13 -19.53
CA ILE A 290 3.76 -7.16 -18.48
C ILE A 290 2.40 -7.87 -18.44
N LEU A 291 1.30 -7.12 -18.44
CA LEU A 291 -0.05 -7.66 -18.31
C LEU A 291 -0.60 -8.16 -19.64
N THR A 292 -0.04 -9.24 -20.16
CA THR A 292 -0.46 -9.93 -21.37
C THR A 292 -1.59 -10.93 -21.07
N ASP A 293 -2.20 -11.51 -22.12
CA ASP A 293 -3.18 -12.61 -21.97
C ASP A 293 -2.55 -13.82 -21.29
N LYS A 294 -1.28 -14.12 -21.60
CA LYS A 294 -0.52 -15.19 -20.92
C LYS A 294 -0.31 -14.91 -19.43
N ALA A 295 -0.08 -13.65 -19.04
CA ALA A 295 0.01 -13.28 -17.63
C ALA A 295 -1.30 -13.55 -16.89
N ILE A 296 -2.44 -13.32 -17.54
CA ILE A 296 -3.76 -13.63 -16.97
C ILE A 296 -3.98 -15.14 -16.88
N GLU A 297 -3.62 -15.91 -17.90
CA GLU A 297 -3.67 -17.38 -17.89
C GLU A 297 -2.81 -17.94 -16.76
N ASN A 298 -1.59 -17.42 -16.59
CA ASN A 298 -0.70 -17.80 -15.48
C ASN A 298 -1.35 -17.48 -14.12
N ALA A 299 -1.93 -16.32 -13.96
CA ALA A 299 -2.61 -15.93 -12.75
C ALA A 299 -3.80 -16.84 -12.40
N MET A 300 -4.60 -17.24 -13.40
CA MET A 300 -5.69 -18.18 -13.23
C MET A 300 -5.16 -19.59 -12.84
N THR A 301 -4.08 -20.03 -13.49
CA THR A 301 -3.44 -21.30 -13.20
C THR A 301 -2.88 -21.34 -11.78
N VAL A 302 -2.17 -20.29 -11.38
CA VAL A 302 -1.63 -20.15 -10.01
C VAL A 302 -2.75 -20.09 -8.99
N HIS A 303 -3.84 -19.34 -9.27
CA HIS A 303 -5.01 -19.30 -8.40
C HIS A 303 -5.59 -20.69 -8.16
N ALA A 304 -5.80 -21.47 -9.23
CA ALA A 304 -6.34 -22.83 -9.14
C ALA A 304 -5.39 -23.79 -8.41
N ALA A 305 -4.08 -23.75 -8.71
CA ALA A 305 -3.08 -24.58 -8.08
C ALA A 305 -2.90 -24.29 -6.58
N PHE A 306 -3.05 -23.03 -6.18
CA PHE A 306 -2.97 -22.60 -4.78
C PHE A 306 -4.20 -23.00 -3.96
N GLY A 307 -5.28 -23.45 -4.59
CA GLY A 307 -6.58 -23.61 -3.95
C GLY A 307 -7.18 -22.26 -3.54
N GLY A 308 -7.06 -21.29 -4.43
CA GLY A 308 -7.29 -19.89 -4.15
C GLY A 308 -8.72 -19.55 -3.74
N SER A 309 -8.84 -18.43 -3.06
CA SER A 309 -10.09 -17.90 -2.53
C SER A 309 -11.13 -17.62 -3.62
N THR A 310 -12.37 -18.08 -3.41
CA THR A 310 -13.51 -17.76 -4.29
C THR A 310 -13.79 -16.24 -4.35
N ASN A 311 -13.51 -15.51 -3.27
CA ASN A 311 -13.63 -14.06 -3.25
C ASN A 311 -12.69 -13.39 -4.27
N LEU A 312 -11.49 -13.94 -4.48
CA LEU A 312 -10.57 -13.42 -5.49
C LEU A 312 -11.08 -13.61 -6.92
N LEU A 313 -11.94 -14.57 -7.19
CA LEU A 313 -12.60 -14.71 -8.50
C LEU A 313 -13.45 -13.47 -8.82
N LEU A 314 -14.03 -12.82 -7.82
CA LEU A 314 -14.75 -11.55 -7.98
C LEU A 314 -13.80 -10.37 -8.27
N HIS A 315 -12.54 -10.47 -7.88
CA HIS A 315 -11.54 -9.44 -8.13
C HIS A 315 -10.90 -9.57 -9.53
N ASN A 316 -10.78 -10.79 -10.04
CA ASN A 316 -10.20 -11.05 -11.36
C ASN A 316 -10.95 -10.37 -12.51
N PRO A 317 -12.30 -10.42 -12.59
CA PRO A 317 -13.05 -9.63 -13.59
C PRO A 317 -12.78 -8.13 -13.49
N GLY A 318 -12.64 -7.59 -12.28
CA GLY A 318 -12.27 -6.19 -12.08
C GLY A 318 -10.91 -5.83 -12.70
N LYS A 319 -9.93 -6.72 -12.61
CA LYS A 319 -8.60 -6.56 -13.23
C LYS A 319 -8.68 -6.63 -14.75
N LEU A 320 -9.48 -7.55 -15.28
CA LEU A 320 -9.74 -7.68 -16.73
C LEU A 320 -10.47 -6.45 -17.28
N LEU A 321 -11.50 -5.96 -16.57
CA LEU A 321 -12.23 -4.75 -16.93
C LEU A 321 -11.33 -3.52 -16.89
N THR A 322 -10.47 -3.40 -15.89
CA THR A 322 -9.50 -2.30 -15.80
C THR A 322 -8.55 -2.33 -16.99
N ARG A 323 -8.10 -3.51 -17.42
CA ARG A 323 -7.28 -3.66 -18.63
C ARG A 323 -8.06 -3.29 -19.90
N GLN A 324 -9.35 -3.65 -20.01
CA GLN A 324 -10.18 -3.34 -21.17
C GLN A 324 -10.57 -1.85 -21.23
N VAL A 325 -10.93 -1.26 -20.09
CA VAL A 325 -11.25 0.17 -19.99
C VAL A 325 -10.04 1.04 -20.34
N ALA A 326 -8.89 0.50 -20.16
CA ALA A 326 -7.63 1.13 -20.50
C ALA A 326 -7.33 1.20 -22.01
N HIS A 327 -8.11 0.54 -22.84
CA HIS A 327 -8.14 0.73 -24.29
C HIS A 327 -9.08 1.86 -24.75
N ILE A 328 -9.81 2.49 -23.82
CA ILE A 328 -10.50 3.75 -24.12
C ILE A 328 -9.39 4.81 -24.18
N PRO A 329 -9.18 5.49 -25.31
CA PRO A 329 -8.21 6.56 -25.40
C PRO A 329 -8.47 7.56 -24.28
N ASP A 330 -7.42 8.00 -23.59
CA ASP A 330 -7.56 9.16 -22.72
C ASP A 330 -8.09 10.31 -23.56
N VAL A 331 -8.99 11.10 -23.01
CA VAL A 331 -9.67 12.21 -23.70
C VAL A 331 -8.69 13.33 -24.09
N ASP A 332 -7.40 13.09 -23.86
CA ASP A 332 -6.29 14.00 -24.14
C ASP A 332 -5.38 13.54 -25.33
N ASP A 333 -5.82 12.54 -26.14
CA ASP A 333 -5.22 12.20 -27.43
C ASP A 333 -5.91 12.94 -28.60
#